data_d64191a7f642077ddc069c2cd34d8cea
#
_entry.id   d64191a7f642077ddc069c2cd34d8cea
#
_cell.length_a   1.000
_cell.length_b   1.000
_cell.length_c   1.000
_cell.angle_alpha   90.00
_cell.angle_beta   90.00
_cell.angle_gamma   90.00
#
_symmetry.space_group_name_H-M   'P 1'
#
loop_
_entity.id
_entity.type
_entity.pdbx_description
1 polymer ?
#
loop_
_entity_poly.entity_id
_entity_poly.type
_entity_poly.pdbx_seq_one_letter_code
_entity_poly.pdbx_strand_id
1 'polypeptide(L)'
;MQQTMKYLCENIQGCVLGYTQSDEITLVLVDYQNRDSCAWFDNNIQKIASVSASMATMAFNKFFTENVFQWMVTIYPVNSNREEKYLLKDFALRDKYINAAKKGAMFDSRVFNIPKEEVVNCLIWRQQDATRNSIQSVGQANFSHKQLNGKSCNDIQDMLMLEKGINWNDYPTHLKRGSCCIKKEELINVEKSAEEGIIFIATTRNKWVIDTEIPIFTQNKDYVNRLVMV
;
A
#
# COMPACT_ATOMS: atom_id res chain seq x y z
N MET A 1 -0.48 5.57 1.69
CA MET A 1 0.46 4.41 1.69
C MET A 1 0.55 3.74 0.32
N GLN A 2 -0.52 3.29 -0.32
CA GLN A 2 -0.49 2.57 -1.61
C GLN A 2 0.25 3.35 -2.73
N GLN A 3 0.00 4.64 -2.88
CA GLN A 3 0.71 5.49 -3.85
C GLN A 3 2.21 5.64 -3.52
N THR A 4 2.54 5.73 -2.22
CA THR A 4 3.92 5.75 -1.75
C THR A 4 4.63 4.44 -2.06
N MET A 5 4.00 3.29 -1.77
CA MET A 5 4.52 1.98 -2.14
C MET A 5 4.77 1.87 -3.65
N LYS A 6 3.81 2.29 -4.47
CA LYS A 6 3.96 2.27 -5.93
C LYS A 6 5.13 3.13 -6.39
N TYR A 7 5.27 4.35 -5.86
CA TYR A 7 6.41 5.22 -6.15
C TYR A 7 7.75 4.54 -5.81
N LEU A 8 7.84 3.89 -4.66
CA LEU A 8 9.05 3.15 -4.28
C LEU A 8 9.33 1.98 -5.22
N CYS A 9 8.31 1.19 -5.57
CA CYS A 9 8.45 0.09 -6.54
C CYS A 9 8.93 0.56 -7.92
N GLU A 10 8.48 1.74 -8.37
CA GLU A 10 8.85 2.32 -9.66
C GLU A 10 10.28 2.87 -9.68
N ASN A 11 10.80 3.32 -8.54
CA ASN A 11 12.05 4.09 -8.47
C ASN A 11 13.19 3.36 -7.76
N ILE A 12 12.95 2.21 -7.13
CA ILE A 12 13.98 1.41 -6.47
C ILE A 12 14.41 0.27 -7.40
N GLN A 13 15.69 0.25 -7.72
CA GLN A 13 16.29 -0.78 -8.58
C GLN A 13 16.14 -2.18 -7.96
N GLY A 14 15.84 -3.16 -8.81
CA GLY A 14 15.67 -4.54 -8.39
C GLY A 14 14.35 -4.84 -7.69
N CYS A 15 13.47 -3.85 -7.50
CA CYS A 15 12.16 -4.09 -6.89
C CYS A 15 11.28 -4.97 -7.80
N VAL A 16 10.71 -6.04 -7.21
CA VAL A 16 9.79 -6.97 -7.89
C VAL A 16 8.41 -6.99 -7.26
N LEU A 17 8.31 -6.62 -5.99
CA LEU A 17 7.07 -6.62 -5.23
C LEU A 17 7.13 -5.55 -4.13
N GLY A 18 6.06 -4.77 -3.99
CA GLY A 18 5.76 -4.00 -2.80
C GLY A 18 4.55 -4.58 -2.09
N TYR A 19 4.55 -4.55 -0.77
CA TYR A 19 3.41 -4.87 0.09
C TYR A 19 3.24 -3.77 1.13
N THR A 20 2.01 -3.29 1.31
CA THR A 20 1.70 -2.28 2.33
C THR A 20 0.47 -2.67 3.15
N GLN A 21 0.57 -2.41 4.42
CA GLN A 21 -0.52 -2.54 5.38
C GLN A 21 -0.37 -1.45 6.45
N SER A 22 -1.47 -0.83 6.89
CA SER A 22 -1.45 0.26 7.87
C SER A 22 -0.44 1.36 7.48
N ASP A 23 0.59 1.57 8.28
CA ASP A 23 1.67 2.54 8.12
C ASP A 23 3.01 1.92 7.69
N GLU A 24 3.02 0.64 7.35
CA GLU A 24 4.22 -0.09 6.92
C GLU A 24 4.23 -0.37 5.40
N ILE A 25 5.43 -0.33 4.81
CA ILE A 25 5.71 -0.78 3.45
C ILE A 25 6.86 -1.78 3.49
N THR A 26 6.68 -2.95 2.88
CA THR A 26 7.72 -3.94 2.64
C THR A 26 8.00 -4.01 1.15
N LEU A 27 9.26 -3.88 0.75
CA LEU A 27 9.70 -4.06 -0.63
C LEU A 27 10.57 -5.31 -0.74
N VAL A 28 10.37 -6.07 -1.80
CA VAL A 28 11.21 -7.21 -2.16
C VAL A 28 12.07 -6.81 -3.34
N LEU A 29 13.39 -6.86 -3.13
CA LEU A 29 14.38 -6.56 -4.16
C LEU A 29 15.09 -7.85 -4.55
N VAL A 30 15.38 -8.02 -5.84
CA VAL A 30 16.17 -9.12 -6.37
C VAL A 30 17.24 -8.58 -7.31
N ASP A 31 18.43 -9.18 -7.29
CA ASP A 31 19.61 -8.80 -8.07
C ASP A 31 20.12 -9.91 -9.01
N TYR A 32 19.32 -10.97 -9.18
CA TYR A 32 19.68 -12.17 -9.96
C TYR A 32 18.75 -12.44 -11.17
N GLN A 33 17.93 -11.45 -11.57
CA GLN A 33 17.00 -11.62 -12.70
C GLN A 33 17.71 -11.78 -14.05
N ASN A 34 18.82 -11.08 -14.24
CA ASN A 34 19.64 -11.13 -15.45
C ASN A 34 21.12 -11.16 -15.06
N ARG A 35 21.98 -11.58 -16.01
CA ARG A 35 23.46 -11.62 -15.80
C ARG A 35 24.05 -10.24 -15.48
N ASP A 36 23.46 -9.17 -16.04
CA ASP A 36 23.90 -7.79 -15.87
C ASP A 36 23.15 -7.06 -14.75
N SER A 37 22.33 -7.80 -13.97
CA SER A 37 21.64 -7.21 -12.82
C SER A 37 22.64 -6.87 -11.73
N CYS A 38 22.60 -5.63 -11.25
CA CYS A 38 23.38 -5.17 -10.12
C CYS A 38 22.47 -4.93 -8.92
N ALA A 39 22.98 -5.22 -7.73
CA ALA A 39 22.28 -4.89 -6.50
C ALA A 39 22.15 -3.35 -6.34
N TRP A 40 21.02 -2.90 -5.85
CA TRP A 40 20.82 -1.48 -5.56
C TRP A 40 21.86 -1.00 -4.55
N PHE A 41 22.66 0.00 -4.95
CA PHE A 41 23.80 0.51 -4.18
C PHE A 41 24.78 -0.58 -3.70
N ASP A 42 25.01 -1.60 -4.51
CA ASP A 42 25.94 -2.72 -4.19
C ASP A 42 25.67 -3.33 -2.80
N ASN A 43 24.40 -3.46 -2.43
CA ASN A 43 23.95 -3.95 -1.12
C ASN A 43 24.50 -3.15 0.08
N ASN A 44 24.84 -1.87 -0.10
CA ASN A 44 25.23 -1.01 1.01
C ASN A 44 23.99 -0.69 1.89
N ILE A 45 23.88 -1.41 3.01
CA ILE A 45 22.71 -1.37 3.92
C ILE A 45 22.42 0.05 4.39
N GLN A 46 23.44 0.82 4.79
CA GLN A 46 23.25 2.19 5.30
C GLN A 46 22.69 3.11 4.22
N LYS A 47 23.20 3.00 3.00
CA LYS A 47 22.75 3.79 1.85
C LYS A 47 21.33 3.39 1.43
N ILE A 48 21.04 2.09 1.36
CA ILE A 48 19.70 1.59 1.05
C ILE A 48 18.70 2.09 2.09
N ALA A 49 18.98 1.94 3.38
CA ALA A 49 18.10 2.35 4.45
C ALA A 49 17.86 3.88 4.45
N SER A 50 18.90 4.68 4.34
CA SER A 50 18.77 6.15 4.36
C SER A 50 18.02 6.69 3.15
N VAL A 51 18.33 6.19 1.95
CA VAL A 51 17.71 6.66 0.71
C VAL A 51 16.25 6.19 0.63
N SER A 52 15.95 4.93 0.94
CA SER A 52 14.56 4.44 0.93
C SER A 52 13.67 5.14 1.95
N ALA A 53 14.18 5.43 3.16
CA ALA A 53 13.46 6.23 4.16
C ALA A 53 13.17 7.65 3.67
N SER A 54 14.16 8.30 3.04
CA SER A 54 14.01 9.65 2.47
C SER A 54 12.99 9.65 1.32
N MET A 55 13.04 8.65 0.43
CA MET A 55 12.09 8.49 -0.67
C MET A 55 10.68 8.26 -0.16
N ALA A 56 10.49 7.39 0.84
CA ALA A 56 9.20 7.12 1.46
C ALA A 56 8.63 8.38 2.11
N THR A 57 9.43 9.10 2.88
CA THR A 57 9.06 10.37 3.54
C THR A 57 8.60 11.41 2.52
N MET A 58 9.40 11.64 1.48
CA MET A 58 9.07 12.59 0.41
C MET A 58 7.76 12.21 -0.30
N ALA A 59 7.67 10.96 -0.76
CA ALA A 59 6.52 10.49 -1.53
C ALA A 59 5.23 10.47 -0.70
N PHE A 60 5.29 10.02 0.55
CA PHE A 60 4.13 10.01 1.43
C PHE A 60 3.60 11.43 1.69
N ASN A 61 4.47 12.35 2.06
CA ASN A 61 4.05 13.73 2.36
C ASN A 61 3.46 14.43 1.14
N LYS A 62 4.03 14.19 -0.05
CA LYS A 62 3.47 14.65 -1.31
C LYS A 62 2.07 14.10 -1.54
N PHE A 63 1.93 12.78 -1.59
CA PHE A 63 0.64 12.14 -1.88
C PHE A 63 -0.40 12.39 -0.80
N PHE A 64 0.00 12.45 0.47
CA PHE A 64 -0.94 12.78 1.56
C PHE A 64 -1.50 14.19 1.38
N THR A 65 -0.65 15.17 1.10
CA THR A 65 -1.07 16.56 0.85
C THR A 65 -1.98 16.68 -0.36
N GLU A 66 -1.64 16.01 -1.47
CA GLU A 66 -2.46 15.96 -2.69
C GLU A 66 -3.85 15.34 -2.40
N ASN A 67 -3.90 14.22 -1.68
CA ASN A 67 -5.17 13.57 -1.32
C ASN A 67 -6.02 14.43 -0.36
N VAL A 68 -5.41 15.11 0.60
CA VAL A 68 -6.12 16.05 1.49
C VAL A 68 -6.72 17.18 0.68
N PHE A 69 -5.97 17.76 -0.25
CA PHE A 69 -6.45 18.81 -1.13
C PHE A 69 -7.60 18.33 -2.01
N GLN A 70 -7.43 17.18 -2.66
CA GLN A 70 -8.48 16.57 -3.50
C GLN A 70 -9.78 16.32 -2.70
N TRP A 71 -9.64 15.75 -1.50
CA TRP A 71 -10.75 15.52 -0.60
C TRP A 71 -11.48 16.83 -0.23
N MET A 72 -10.72 17.90 0.08
CA MET A 72 -11.29 19.20 0.37
C MET A 72 -12.08 19.76 -0.81
N VAL A 73 -11.55 19.71 -2.03
CA VAL A 73 -12.23 20.17 -3.25
C VAL A 73 -13.52 19.38 -3.51
N THR A 74 -13.53 18.08 -3.20
CA THR A 74 -14.69 17.21 -3.38
C THR A 74 -15.79 17.54 -2.37
N ILE A 75 -15.44 17.82 -1.10
CA ILE A 75 -16.42 18.09 -0.04
C ILE A 75 -16.86 19.55 -0.04
N TYR A 76 -15.97 20.49 -0.42
CA TYR A 76 -16.24 21.92 -0.45
C TYR A 76 -16.09 22.47 -1.89
N PRO A 77 -16.99 22.11 -2.84
CA PRO A 77 -16.89 22.62 -4.21
C PRO A 77 -17.15 24.13 -4.24
N VAL A 78 -16.27 24.86 -4.93
CA VAL A 78 -16.23 26.33 -4.98
C VAL A 78 -17.54 26.95 -5.49
N ASN A 79 -18.39 26.20 -6.21
CA ASN A 79 -19.63 26.70 -6.86
C ASN A 79 -20.91 26.09 -6.29
N SER A 80 -20.89 25.51 -5.10
CA SER A 80 -22.14 25.02 -4.52
C SER A 80 -22.90 26.15 -3.82
N ASN A 81 -24.08 26.52 -4.35
CA ASN A 81 -25.11 27.32 -3.65
C ASN A 81 -25.72 26.57 -2.45
N ARG A 82 -25.01 25.60 -1.89
CA ARG A 82 -25.40 24.84 -0.71
C ARG A 82 -24.92 25.56 0.54
N GLU A 83 -25.75 26.50 1.03
CA GLU A 83 -25.73 26.98 2.42
C GLU A 83 -26.09 25.86 3.42
N GLU A 84 -26.03 24.58 3.02
CA GLU A 84 -26.45 23.47 3.86
C GLU A 84 -25.27 22.96 4.70
N LYS A 85 -25.33 23.39 5.98
CA LYS A 85 -24.98 22.60 7.15
C LYS A 85 -23.72 21.73 7.03
N TYR A 86 -22.59 22.34 6.75
CA TYR A 86 -21.33 21.72 7.13
C TYR A 86 -21.29 21.64 8.66
N LEU A 87 -21.41 20.43 9.19
CA LEU A 87 -21.40 20.21 10.63
C LEU A 87 -20.04 20.69 11.19
N LEU A 88 -20.03 21.25 12.38
CA LEU A 88 -18.80 21.65 13.10
C LEU A 88 -17.75 20.51 13.13
N LYS A 89 -18.22 19.26 13.11
CA LYS A 89 -17.36 18.05 13.01
C LYS A 89 -16.56 18.00 11.71
N ASP A 90 -17.10 18.47 10.59
CA ASP A 90 -16.42 18.44 9.28
C ASP A 90 -15.29 19.47 9.25
N PHE A 91 -15.51 20.65 9.84
CA PHE A 91 -14.45 21.66 9.98
C PHE A 91 -13.32 21.18 10.90
N ALA A 92 -13.62 20.53 12.02
CA ALA A 92 -12.63 19.98 12.92
C ALA A 92 -11.81 18.86 12.23
N LEU A 93 -12.46 18.00 11.43
CA LEU A 93 -11.81 16.96 10.65
C LEU A 93 -10.90 17.55 9.56
N ARG A 94 -11.40 18.56 8.83
CA ARG A 94 -10.61 19.31 7.84
C ARG A 94 -9.34 19.88 8.45
N ASP A 95 -9.48 20.60 9.56
CA ASP A 95 -8.34 21.25 10.23
C ASP A 95 -7.33 20.20 10.74
N LYS A 96 -7.81 19.06 11.19
CA LYS A 96 -6.98 17.92 11.58
C LYS A 96 -6.14 17.40 10.42
N TYR A 97 -6.72 17.19 9.24
CA TYR A 97 -5.99 16.74 8.05
C TYR A 97 -5.03 17.79 7.51
N ILE A 98 -5.42 19.08 7.49
CA ILE A 98 -4.54 20.19 7.09
C ILE A 98 -3.31 20.27 8.04
N ASN A 99 -3.54 20.17 9.34
CA ASN A 99 -2.45 20.23 10.31
C ASN A 99 -1.54 19.00 10.20
N ALA A 100 -2.09 17.81 9.93
CA ALA A 100 -1.31 16.61 9.67
C ALA A 100 -0.44 16.77 8.40
N ALA A 101 -1.00 17.31 7.31
CA ALA A 101 -0.26 17.58 6.08
C ALA A 101 0.89 18.58 6.30
N LYS A 102 0.65 19.65 7.07
CA LYS A 102 1.68 20.66 7.42
C LYS A 102 2.79 20.07 8.30
N LYS A 103 2.44 19.20 9.24
CA LYS A 103 3.40 18.55 10.13
C LYS A 103 4.26 17.55 9.38
N GLY A 104 3.69 16.84 8.42
CA GLY A 104 4.32 15.75 7.69
C GLY A 104 4.54 14.50 8.54
N ALA A 105 4.95 13.43 7.86
CA ALA A 105 5.36 12.17 8.46
C ALA A 105 6.83 11.90 8.15
N MET A 106 7.48 11.11 8.99
CA MET A 106 8.84 10.63 8.81
C MET A 106 8.83 9.10 8.79
N PHE A 107 9.65 8.51 7.93
CA PHE A 107 9.82 7.08 7.83
C PHE A 107 11.24 6.68 8.23
N ASP A 108 11.37 5.59 8.95
CA ASP A 108 12.60 4.82 9.05
C ASP A 108 12.61 3.70 8.00
N SER A 109 13.75 3.07 7.79
CA SER A 109 13.88 1.91 6.92
C SER A 109 14.82 0.89 7.52
N ARG A 110 14.48 -0.38 7.33
CA ARG A 110 15.28 -1.53 7.74
C ARG A 110 15.56 -2.41 6.53
N VAL A 111 16.80 -2.84 6.40
CA VAL A 111 17.27 -3.65 5.27
C VAL A 111 17.89 -4.93 5.80
N PHE A 112 17.51 -6.03 5.23
CA PHE A 112 18.05 -7.36 5.56
C PHE A 112 17.95 -8.30 4.37
N ASN A 113 18.84 -9.29 4.34
CA ASN A 113 18.81 -10.35 3.33
C ASN A 113 18.14 -11.59 3.90
N ILE A 114 17.35 -12.26 3.07
CA ILE A 114 16.74 -13.56 3.39
C ILE A 114 16.90 -14.49 2.17
N PRO A 115 16.95 -15.81 2.38
CA PRO A 115 16.87 -16.76 1.28
C PRO A 115 15.60 -16.53 0.45
N LYS A 116 15.68 -16.70 -0.86
CA LYS A 116 14.54 -16.47 -1.75
C LYS A 116 13.33 -17.33 -1.40
N GLU A 117 13.55 -18.54 -0.89
CA GLU A 117 12.53 -19.48 -0.45
C GLU A 117 11.77 -18.99 0.78
N GLU A 118 12.38 -18.09 1.58
CA GLU A 118 11.78 -17.54 2.80
C GLU A 118 11.02 -16.22 2.57
N VAL A 119 11.09 -15.64 1.37
CA VAL A 119 10.41 -14.37 1.06
C VAL A 119 8.90 -14.52 1.25
N VAL A 120 8.30 -15.61 0.77
CA VAL A 120 6.88 -15.87 0.93
C VAL A 120 6.50 -16.02 2.40
N ASN A 121 7.32 -16.66 3.22
CA ASN A 121 7.07 -16.81 4.65
C ASN A 121 7.14 -15.46 5.38
N CYS A 122 8.07 -14.59 5.01
CA CYS A 122 8.13 -13.23 5.53
C CYS A 122 6.84 -12.45 5.23
N LEU A 123 6.33 -12.51 4.01
CA LEU A 123 5.09 -11.82 3.61
C LEU A 123 3.84 -12.45 4.22
N ILE A 124 3.81 -13.77 4.42
CA ILE A 124 2.74 -14.45 5.16
C ILE A 124 2.65 -13.89 6.58
N TRP A 125 3.78 -13.78 7.25
CA TRP A 125 3.83 -13.25 8.62
C TRP A 125 3.33 -11.79 8.68
N ARG A 126 3.75 -10.95 7.73
CA ARG A 126 3.26 -9.58 7.60
C ARG A 126 1.75 -9.52 7.35
N GLN A 127 1.23 -10.38 6.49
CA GLN A 127 -0.22 -10.42 6.21
C GLN A 127 -1.04 -10.91 7.40
N GLN A 128 -0.53 -11.87 8.16
CA GLN A 128 -1.17 -12.33 9.39
C GLN A 128 -1.23 -11.22 10.45
N ASP A 129 -0.14 -10.48 10.60
CA ASP A 129 -0.08 -9.33 11.50
C ASP A 129 -1.06 -8.22 11.06
N ALA A 130 -1.11 -7.91 9.76
CA ALA A 130 -2.07 -6.99 9.17
C ALA A 130 -3.52 -7.36 9.50
N THR A 131 -3.85 -8.64 9.34
CA THR A 131 -5.19 -9.17 9.62
C THR A 131 -5.54 -9.01 11.09
N ARG A 132 -4.64 -9.39 11.99
CA ARG A 132 -4.82 -9.22 13.43
C ARG A 132 -5.04 -7.75 13.81
N ASN A 133 -4.17 -6.87 13.33
CA ASN A 133 -4.22 -5.44 13.62
C ASN A 133 -5.49 -4.79 13.06
N SER A 134 -5.96 -5.22 11.90
CA SER A 134 -7.21 -4.77 11.29
C SER A 134 -8.43 -5.10 12.18
N ILE A 135 -8.53 -6.35 12.68
CA ILE A 135 -9.61 -6.77 13.59
C ILE A 135 -9.57 -5.95 14.88
N GLN A 136 -8.38 -5.80 15.47
CA GLN A 136 -8.19 -5.02 16.68
C GLN A 136 -8.57 -3.54 16.49
N SER A 137 -8.21 -2.94 15.34
CA SER A 137 -8.53 -1.55 15.04
C SER A 137 -10.04 -1.32 14.95
N VAL A 138 -10.79 -2.22 14.30
CA VAL A 138 -12.25 -2.16 14.26
C VAL A 138 -12.84 -2.36 15.66
N GLY A 139 -12.28 -3.29 16.46
CA GLY A 139 -12.66 -3.48 17.83
C GLY A 139 -12.48 -2.21 18.68
N GLN A 140 -11.31 -1.57 18.60
CA GLN A 140 -10.99 -0.34 19.35
C GLN A 140 -11.85 0.85 18.93
N ALA A 141 -12.32 0.89 17.69
CA ALA A 141 -13.24 1.93 17.24
C ALA A 141 -14.67 1.79 17.82
N ASN A 142 -15.04 0.59 18.30
CA ASN A 142 -16.41 0.27 18.73
C ASN A 142 -16.52 -0.08 20.23
N PHE A 143 -15.43 -0.42 20.88
CA PHE A 143 -15.41 -0.87 22.28
C PHE A 143 -14.32 -0.16 23.07
N SER A 144 -14.51 -0.05 24.38
CA SER A 144 -13.51 0.48 25.29
C SER A 144 -12.36 -0.51 25.49
N HIS A 145 -11.18 0.00 25.87
CA HIS A 145 -10.04 -0.84 26.21
C HIS A 145 -10.37 -1.90 27.26
N LYS A 146 -11.21 -1.56 28.26
CA LYS A 146 -11.62 -2.50 29.31
C LYS A 146 -12.41 -3.68 28.75
N GLN A 147 -13.25 -3.46 27.75
CA GLN A 147 -14.05 -4.52 27.10
C GLN A 147 -13.18 -5.42 26.23
N LEU A 148 -12.14 -4.88 25.62
CA LEU A 148 -11.26 -5.61 24.72
C LEU A 148 -10.11 -6.33 25.44
N ASN A 149 -9.85 -5.98 26.70
CA ASN A 149 -8.76 -6.58 27.46
C ASN A 149 -8.94 -8.10 27.60
N GLY A 150 -7.92 -8.88 27.21
CA GLY A 150 -7.94 -10.34 27.22
C GLY A 150 -8.78 -11.01 26.14
N LYS A 151 -9.34 -10.24 25.18
CA LYS A 151 -10.12 -10.78 24.07
C LYS A 151 -9.22 -11.19 22.90
N SER A 152 -9.50 -12.37 22.34
CA SER A 152 -8.89 -12.82 21.09
C SER A 152 -9.52 -12.11 19.88
N CYS A 153 -8.89 -12.23 18.69
CA CYS A 153 -9.47 -11.70 17.45
C CYS A 153 -10.84 -12.32 17.14
N ASN A 154 -11.05 -13.59 17.46
CA ASN A 154 -12.35 -14.24 17.27
C ASN A 154 -13.40 -13.65 18.20
N ASP A 155 -13.08 -13.48 19.50
CA ASP A 155 -13.99 -12.84 20.46
C ASP A 155 -14.35 -11.42 20.02
N ILE A 156 -13.40 -10.68 19.49
CA ILE A 156 -13.64 -9.31 18.99
C ILE A 156 -14.59 -9.33 17.78
N GLN A 157 -14.41 -10.26 16.84
CA GLN A 157 -15.31 -10.38 15.69
C GLN A 157 -16.72 -10.77 16.13
N ASP A 158 -16.86 -11.70 17.08
CA ASP A 158 -18.15 -12.09 17.65
C ASP A 158 -18.84 -10.91 18.35
N MET A 159 -18.10 -10.16 19.17
CA MET A 159 -18.62 -8.94 19.83
C MET A 159 -19.05 -7.89 18.80
N LEU A 160 -18.27 -7.66 17.75
CA LEU A 160 -18.61 -6.72 16.67
C LEU A 160 -19.91 -7.13 15.99
N MET A 161 -20.07 -8.41 15.66
CA MET A 161 -21.26 -8.92 15.00
C MET A 161 -22.48 -8.87 15.91
N LEU A 162 -22.37 -9.37 17.15
CA LEU A 162 -23.52 -9.53 18.05
C LEU A 162 -23.98 -8.20 18.66
N GLU A 163 -23.06 -7.32 19.02
CA GLU A 163 -23.40 -6.09 19.74
C GLU A 163 -23.52 -4.86 18.83
N LYS A 164 -22.85 -4.87 17.65
CA LYS A 164 -22.78 -3.73 16.74
C LYS A 164 -23.34 -4.02 15.33
N GLY A 165 -23.63 -5.29 15.01
CA GLY A 165 -24.04 -5.69 13.66
C GLY A 165 -22.95 -5.49 12.61
N ILE A 166 -21.66 -5.45 13.03
CA ILE A 166 -20.51 -5.23 12.15
C ILE A 166 -19.86 -6.57 11.85
N ASN A 167 -19.93 -7.00 10.58
CA ASN A 167 -19.17 -8.13 10.09
C ASN A 167 -17.82 -7.65 9.52
N TRP A 168 -16.72 -7.99 10.20
CA TRP A 168 -15.38 -7.64 9.75
C TRP A 168 -15.05 -8.20 8.35
N ASN A 169 -15.66 -9.32 7.95
CA ASN A 169 -15.44 -9.91 6.62
C ASN A 169 -15.93 -9.02 5.46
N ASP A 170 -16.90 -8.14 5.71
CA ASP A 170 -17.47 -7.26 4.69
C ASP A 170 -16.55 -6.08 4.33
N TYR A 171 -15.49 -5.83 5.12
CA TYR A 171 -14.52 -4.79 4.77
C TYR A 171 -13.72 -5.15 3.51
N PRO A 172 -13.32 -4.15 2.70
CA PRO A 172 -12.46 -4.35 1.54
C PRO A 172 -11.17 -5.11 1.87
N THR A 173 -10.69 -5.94 0.95
CA THR A 173 -9.51 -6.79 1.14
C THR A 173 -8.30 -6.02 1.62
N HIS A 174 -8.01 -4.86 1.02
CA HIS A 174 -6.84 -4.05 1.38
C HIS A 174 -6.90 -3.46 2.81
N LEU A 175 -8.08 -3.29 3.40
CA LEU A 175 -8.24 -2.88 4.80
C LEU A 175 -8.11 -4.05 5.78
N LYS A 176 -8.29 -5.27 5.30
CA LYS A 176 -8.19 -6.49 6.11
C LYS A 176 -6.80 -7.09 6.15
N ARG A 177 -6.10 -7.10 5.00
CA ARG A 177 -4.84 -7.83 4.83
C ARG A 177 -3.79 -7.10 3.98
N GLY A 178 -4.00 -5.81 3.71
CA GLY A 178 -3.07 -5.00 2.94
C GLY A 178 -3.27 -5.09 1.42
N SER A 179 -2.35 -4.51 0.68
CA SER A 179 -2.32 -4.48 -0.78
C SER A 179 -0.89 -4.66 -1.29
N CYS A 180 -0.76 -5.16 -2.52
CA CYS A 180 0.52 -5.30 -3.19
C CYS A 180 0.68 -4.31 -4.35
N CYS A 181 1.92 -4.05 -4.73
CA CYS A 181 2.28 -3.42 -5.98
C CYS A 181 3.18 -4.37 -6.76
N ILE A 182 2.74 -4.77 -7.96
CA ILE A 182 3.40 -5.73 -8.84
C ILE A 182 3.40 -5.24 -10.27
N LYS A 183 4.33 -5.75 -11.09
CA LYS A 183 4.31 -5.53 -12.52
C LYS A 183 3.26 -6.43 -13.18
N LYS A 184 2.40 -5.83 -14.01
CA LYS A 184 1.48 -6.55 -14.90
C LYS A 184 1.75 -6.13 -16.34
N GLU A 185 1.65 -7.07 -17.25
CA GLU A 185 1.71 -6.78 -18.69
C GLU A 185 0.44 -6.05 -19.12
N GLU A 186 0.61 -4.94 -19.82
CA GLU A 186 -0.46 -4.16 -20.44
C GLU A 186 -0.23 -4.12 -21.95
N LEU A 187 -1.25 -4.48 -22.72
CA LEU A 187 -1.24 -4.29 -24.18
C LEU A 187 -1.42 -2.81 -24.49
N ILE A 188 -0.45 -2.24 -25.18
CA ILE A 188 -0.49 -0.86 -25.65
C ILE A 188 -0.38 -0.83 -27.18
N ASN A 189 -1.13 0.07 -27.81
CA ASN A 189 -0.96 0.38 -29.22
C ASN A 189 0.03 1.55 -29.34
N VAL A 190 1.15 1.30 -29.96
CA VAL A 190 2.19 2.31 -30.22
C VAL A 190 2.04 2.80 -31.65
N GLU A 191 1.89 4.12 -31.81
CA GLU A 191 1.95 4.77 -33.11
C GLU A 191 3.39 4.74 -33.63
N LYS A 192 3.57 4.27 -34.85
CA LYS A 192 4.85 4.27 -35.54
C LYS A 192 4.69 4.93 -36.90
N SER A 193 5.51 5.94 -37.19
CA SER A 193 5.58 6.52 -38.52
C SER A 193 6.20 5.52 -39.48
N ALA A 194 5.51 5.24 -40.60
CA ALA A 194 6.01 4.44 -41.69
C ALA A 194 5.96 5.30 -42.98
N GLU A 195 6.65 4.88 -44.04
CA GLU A 195 6.71 5.61 -45.31
C GLU A 195 5.33 5.82 -45.92
N GLU A 196 4.36 4.94 -45.64
CA GLU A 196 2.98 4.99 -46.14
C GLU A 196 1.95 5.58 -45.17
N GLY A 197 2.38 6.13 -44.02
CA GLY A 197 1.50 6.74 -43.00
C GLY A 197 1.76 6.27 -41.55
N ILE A 198 0.77 6.46 -40.67
CA ILE A 198 0.83 6.03 -39.27
C ILE A 198 0.29 4.61 -39.17
N ILE A 199 1.11 3.71 -38.61
CA ILE A 199 0.70 2.35 -38.27
C ILE A 199 0.64 2.17 -36.75
N PHE A 200 -0.34 1.40 -36.28
CA PHE A 200 -0.47 1.03 -34.88
C PHE A 200 0.08 -0.38 -34.67
N ILE A 201 1.09 -0.50 -33.81
CA ILE A 201 1.68 -1.78 -33.44
C ILE A 201 1.24 -2.11 -32.02
N ALA A 202 0.54 -3.24 -31.87
CA ALA A 202 0.26 -3.78 -30.55
C ALA A 202 1.55 -4.33 -29.93
N THR A 203 1.91 -3.83 -28.76
CA THR A 203 3.06 -4.31 -27.98
C THR A 203 2.66 -4.46 -26.51
N THR A 204 3.38 -5.29 -25.78
CA THR A 204 3.20 -5.44 -24.33
C THR A 204 4.19 -4.56 -23.58
N ARG A 205 3.71 -3.92 -22.53
CA ARG A 205 4.55 -3.15 -21.61
C ARG A 205 4.26 -3.53 -20.18
N ASN A 206 5.31 -3.72 -19.41
CA ASN A 206 5.18 -3.93 -17.97
C ASN A 206 4.86 -2.62 -17.26
N LYS A 207 3.78 -2.63 -16.47
CA LYS A 207 3.32 -1.49 -15.68
C LYS A 207 3.15 -1.90 -14.22
N TRP A 208 3.57 -1.04 -13.31
CA TRP A 208 3.32 -1.21 -11.90
C TRP A 208 1.85 -0.94 -11.58
N VAL A 209 1.20 -1.91 -10.98
CA VAL A 209 -0.23 -1.87 -10.63
C VAL A 209 -0.39 -2.16 -9.15
N ILE A 210 -1.23 -1.36 -8.48
CA ILE A 210 -1.66 -1.62 -7.11
C ILE A 210 -2.75 -2.69 -7.17
N ASP A 211 -2.49 -3.83 -6.53
CA ASP A 211 -3.44 -4.92 -6.37
C ASP A 211 -4.06 -4.83 -4.96
N THR A 212 -5.32 -4.45 -4.91
CA THR A 212 -6.10 -4.31 -3.66
C THR A 212 -6.85 -5.59 -3.28
N GLU A 213 -6.90 -6.58 -4.19
CA GLU A 213 -7.61 -7.84 -4.00
C GLU A 213 -6.64 -9.04 -3.91
N ILE A 214 -5.56 -8.84 -3.13
CA ILE A 214 -4.54 -9.87 -2.92
C ILE A 214 -5.10 -11.12 -2.25
N PRO A 215 -4.59 -12.32 -2.60
CA PRO A 215 -5.00 -13.57 -1.96
C PRO A 215 -4.47 -13.67 -0.51
N ILE A 216 -4.97 -14.65 0.21
CA ILE A 216 -4.36 -15.08 1.47
C ILE A 216 -3.09 -15.87 1.11
N PHE A 217 -1.91 -15.35 1.48
CA PHE A 217 -0.63 -15.92 1.05
C PHE A 217 -0.37 -17.33 1.57
N THR A 218 -0.96 -17.72 2.71
CA THR A 218 -0.89 -19.12 3.17
C THR A 218 -1.64 -20.08 2.25
N GLN A 219 -2.68 -19.60 1.54
CA GLN A 219 -3.48 -20.40 0.61
C GLN A 219 -2.95 -20.34 -0.82
N ASN A 220 -2.28 -19.23 -1.19
CA ASN A 220 -1.71 -19.02 -2.52
C ASN A 220 -0.30 -18.44 -2.41
N LYS A 221 0.67 -19.31 -2.14
CA LYS A 221 2.10 -18.94 -2.07
C LYS A 221 2.67 -18.54 -3.43
N ASP A 222 2.09 -19.06 -4.51
CA ASP A 222 2.55 -18.79 -5.87
C ASP A 222 2.40 -17.32 -6.28
N TYR A 223 1.46 -16.61 -5.67
CA TYR A 223 1.31 -15.17 -5.88
C TYR A 223 2.62 -14.38 -5.62
N VAL A 224 3.39 -14.81 -4.64
CA VAL A 224 4.71 -14.22 -4.30
C VAL A 224 5.85 -14.96 -5.02
N ASN A 225 5.83 -16.29 -4.99
CA ASN A 225 6.95 -17.12 -5.48
C ASN A 225 7.25 -16.85 -6.95
N ARG A 226 6.25 -16.70 -7.81
CA ARG A 226 6.43 -16.40 -9.24
C ARG A 226 7.19 -15.10 -9.53
N LEU A 227 7.27 -14.18 -8.56
CA LEU A 227 7.97 -12.91 -8.70
C LEU A 227 9.43 -12.98 -8.21
N VAL A 228 9.74 -13.98 -7.39
CA VAL A 228 11.03 -14.10 -6.69
C VAL A 228 11.84 -15.30 -7.19
N MET A 229 11.17 -16.40 -7.64
CA MET A 229 11.81 -17.64 -8.07
C MET A 229 12.19 -17.65 -9.56
N VAL A 230 12.34 -16.49 -10.16
CA VAL A 230 12.68 -16.31 -11.58
C VAL A 230 14.11 -16.78 -11.85
#